data_c611cc9a74ca46f728c2e28b81d29ab7
#
_entry.id   c611cc9a74ca46f728c2e28b81d29ab7
#
_cell.length_a   1.000
_cell.length_b   1.000
_cell.length_c   1.000
_cell.angle_alpha   90.00
_cell.angle_beta   90.00
_cell.angle_gamma   90.00
#
_symmetry.space_group_name_H-M   'P 1'
#
loop_
_entity.id
_entity.type
_entity.pdbx_description
1 polymer ?
#
loop_
_entity_poly.entity_id
_entity_poly.type
_entity_poly.pdbx_seq_one_letter_code
_entity_poly.pdbx_strand_id
1 'polypeptide(L)'
;MMTVTTDAAAIANDFDLARLPPQFYVDPYPFYRALREQAPVKRMPDGSWFLTRYDDILPVYRDPKVFSSDKKKEFGPKYGATPLFEHHTTSLVFNDPPLHTRVRRLILGALSQRHIAAMEPGLVILVDGLLDAMGRRGSVDLIEDFAASIPIEIIGNLLGVPHAERGPLRGWSLAILGALEPVLTPERAAAGNGAVVEMLSYLSALVEDRRAHPGNADTDVLTRLIEGEADGERLTEAELLHQCIFLLNAGHETTTNLIGNALYALTQWPAEKVRLIAQLDDGGLLKSAVEEFLRFESSNQLGNRISTQAVVVG
;
A
#
# COMPACT_ATOMS: atom_id res chain seq x y z
N MET A 1 6.01 22.87 30.34
CA MET A 1 5.75 22.42 28.97
C MET A 1 5.41 23.67 28.17
N MET A 2 6.39 24.25 27.45
CA MET A 2 6.18 25.45 26.65
C MET A 2 5.40 25.00 25.37
N THR A 3 4.15 25.39 25.28
CA THR A 3 3.39 25.37 24.05
C THR A 3 4.03 26.38 23.08
N VAL A 4 4.91 25.92 22.21
CA VAL A 4 5.29 26.69 21.04
C VAL A 4 4.02 26.74 20.17
N THR A 5 3.27 27.83 20.24
CA THR A 5 2.25 28.16 19.26
C THR A 5 2.99 28.40 17.94
N THR A 6 3.26 27.35 17.20
CA THR A 6 3.82 27.46 15.85
C THR A 6 2.74 28.12 15.00
N ASP A 7 3.03 29.29 14.46
CA ASP A 7 2.11 30.04 13.63
C ASP A 7 1.64 29.17 12.43
N ALA A 8 0.34 28.95 12.31
CA ALA A 8 -0.23 28.13 11.22
C ALA A 8 0.18 28.66 9.84
N ALA A 9 0.33 29.98 9.69
CA ALA A 9 0.80 30.57 8.46
C ALA A 9 2.27 30.22 8.16
N ALA A 10 3.12 30.20 9.21
CA ALA A 10 4.53 29.78 9.07
C ALA A 10 4.62 28.31 8.67
N ILE A 11 3.85 27.43 9.36
CA ILE A 11 3.79 25.99 9.01
C ILE A 11 3.38 25.82 7.53
N ALA A 12 2.31 26.50 7.10
CA ALA A 12 1.81 26.37 5.75
C ALA A 12 2.80 26.91 4.71
N ASN A 13 3.50 28.01 5.02
CA ASN A 13 4.49 28.61 4.12
C ASN A 13 5.73 27.70 3.97
N ASP A 14 6.23 27.16 5.07
CA ASP A 14 7.48 26.41 5.10
C ASP A 14 7.31 24.92 4.74
N PHE A 15 6.06 24.45 4.57
CA PHE A 15 5.78 23.05 4.26
C PHE A 15 6.39 22.63 2.92
N ASP A 16 7.27 21.64 2.98
CA ASP A 16 7.97 21.05 1.83
C ASP A 16 8.16 19.55 2.05
N LEU A 17 7.58 18.73 1.15
CA LEU A 17 7.67 17.26 1.22
C LEU A 17 9.12 16.75 1.17
N ALA A 18 10.04 17.51 0.57
CA ALA A 18 11.45 17.14 0.53
C ALA A 18 12.19 17.41 1.85
N ARG A 19 11.59 18.19 2.78
CA ARG A 19 12.23 18.65 4.02
C ARG A 19 11.25 18.65 5.18
N LEU A 20 10.54 17.56 5.38
CA LEU A 20 9.58 17.42 6.48
C LEU A 20 10.31 17.41 7.84
N PRO A 21 9.85 18.18 8.82
CA PRO A 21 10.45 18.19 10.16
C PRO A 21 10.10 16.89 10.92
N PRO A 22 10.92 16.46 11.90
CA PRO A 22 10.67 15.25 12.67
C PRO A 22 9.28 15.19 13.33
N GLN A 23 8.73 16.34 13.72
CA GLN A 23 7.40 16.45 14.34
C GLN A 23 6.28 15.99 13.37
N PHE A 24 6.47 16.16 12.07
CA PHE A 24 5.50 15.70 11.07
C PHE A 24 5.33 14.18 11.10
N TYR A 25 6.40 13.45 11.32
CA TYR A 25 6.36 11.97 11.39
C TYR A 25 5.74 11.45 12.69
N VAL A 26 5.70 12.29 13.73
CA VAL A 26 5.04 11.96 15.00
C VAL A 26 3.54 12.27 14.94
N ASP A 27 3.18 13.44 14.40
CA ASP A 27 1.79 13.89 14.24
C ASP A 27 1.69 14.82 13.03
N PRO A 28 1.22 14.35 11.87
CA PRO A 28 1.09 15.18 10.66
C PRO A 28 -0.14 16.10 10.69
N TYR A 29 -1.13 15.85 11.55
CA TYR A 29 -2.42 16.53 11.50
C TYR A 29 -2.39 18.02 11.77
N PRO A 30 -1.54 18.55 12.67
CA PRO A 30 -1.35 20.00 12.82
C PRO A 30 -0.86 20.67 11.53
N PHE A 31 0.02 20.00 10.76
CA PHE A 31 0.52 20.50 9.48
C PHE A 31 -0.58 20.50 8.43
N TYR A 32 -1.33 19.41 8.30
CA TYR A 32 -2.47 19.34 7.39
C TYR A 32 -3.56 20.35 7.73
N ARG A 33 -3.81 20.62 9.01
CA ARG A 33 -4.75 21.65 9.44
C ARG A 33 -4.28 23.04 8.99
N ALA A 34 -3.01 23.38 9.27
CA ALA A 34 -2.43 24.64 8.87
C ALA A 34 -2.53 24.85 7.34
N LEU A 35 -2.21 23.80 6.55
CA LEU A 35 -2.36 23.85 5.10
C LEU A 35 -3.81 24.05 4.68
N ARG A 36 -4.78 23.32 5.24
CA ARG A 36 -6.21 23.49 4.90
C ARG A 36 -6.73 24.89 5.17
N GLU A 37 -6.24 25.53 6.23
CA GLU A 37 -6.69 26.86 6.66
C GLU A 37 -5.99 27.98 5.90
N GLN A 38 -4.70 27.87 5.64
CA GLN A 38 -3.86 28.94 5.13
C GLN A 38 -3.49 28.80 3.65
N ALA A 39 -3.32 27.58 3.14
CA ALA A 39 -2.89 27.30 1.77
C ALA A 39 -3.45 25.95 1.28
N PRO A 40 -4.79 25.80 1.14
CA PRO A 40 -5.43 24.51 0.82
C PRO A 40 -5.01 23.95 -0.54
N VAL A 41 -4.61 24.80 -1.47
CA VAL A 41 -4.00 24.47 -2.77
C VAL A 41 -2.63 25.14 -2.79
N LYS A 42 -1.61 24.40 -2.35
CA LYS A 42 -0.25 24.93 -2.20
C LYS A 42 0.62 24.53 -3.39
N ARG A 43 1.29 25.52 -4.01
CA ARG A 43 2.35 25.22 -4.97
C ARG A 43 3.63 24.82 -4.22
N MET A 44 4.15 23.65 -4.57
CA MET A 44 5.37 23.11 -3.99
C MET A 44 6.63 23.60 -4.70
N PRO A 45 7.83 23.52 -4.07
CA PRO A 45 9.09 23.95 -4.68
C PRO A 45 9.45 23.20 -5.97
N ASP A 46 9.03 21.94 -6.11
CA ASP A 46 9.21 21.13 -7.32
C ASP A 46 8.25 21.47 -8.46
N GLY A 47 7.36 22.43 -8.24
CA GLY A 47 6.34 22.88 -9.19
C GLY A 47 5.02 22.09 -9.13
N SER A 48 4.93 21.05 -8.32
CA SER A 48 3.68 20.31 -8.08
C SER A 48 2.69 21.12 -7.23
N TRP A 49 1.46 20.63 -7.11
CA TRP A 49 0.41 21.22 -6.27
C TRP A 49 0.01 20.23 -5.18
N PHE A 50 0.02 20.69 -3.93
CA PHE A 50 -0.40 19.94 -2.78
C PHE A 50 -1.81 20.35 -2.34
N LEU A 51 -2.75 19.40 -2.37
CA LEU A 51 -4.16 19.62 -2.06
C LEU A 51 -4.47 19.02 -0.70
N THR A 52 -5.25 19.73 0.13
CA THR A 52 -5.60 19.26 1.49
C THR A 52 -7.08 19.28 1.80
N ARG A 53 -7.94 19.84 0.94
CA ARG A 53 -9.39 19.78 1.11
C ARG A 53 -9.98 18.61 0.37
N TYR A 54 -10.94 17.94 0.99
CA TYR A 54 -11.65 16.82 0.38
C TYR A 54 -12.31 17.20 -0.95
N ASP A 55 -12.96 18.36 -0.99
CA ASP A 55 -13.69 18.83 -2.18
C ASP A 55 -12.75 19.15 -3.35
N ASP A 56 -11.50 19.52 -3.08
CA ASP A 56 -10.48 19.75 -4.11
C ASP A 56 -9.85 18.42 -4.58
N ILE A 57 -9.71 17.44 -3.69
CA ILE A 57 -9.07 16.15 -3.96
C ILE A 57 -10.02 15.20 -4.70
N LEU A 58 -11.30 15.18 -4.31
CA LEU A 58 -12.26 14.22 -4.83
C LEU A 58 -12.43 14.27 -6.36
N PRO A 59 -12.54 15.45 -7.01
CA PRO A 59 -12.59 15.55 -8.47
C PRO A 59 -11.33 15.03 -9.14
N VAL A 60 -10.14 15.23 -8.53
CA VAL A 60 -8.85 14.74 -9.06
C VAL A 60 -8.85 13.21 -9.15
N TYR A 61 -9.42 12.52 -8.16
CA TYR A 61 -9.48 11.05 -8.18
C TYR A 61 -10.64 10.49 -9.02
N ARG A 62 -11.68 11.28 -9.27
CA ARG A 62 -12.86 10.85 -10.05
C ARG A 62 -12.75 11.04 -11.55
N ASP A 63 -11.80 11.84 -12.01
CA ASP A 63 -11.59 12.09 -13.44
C ASP A 63 -10.25 11.57 -13.95
N PRO A 64 -10.15 10.27 -14.24
CA PRO A 64 -8.90 9.67 -14.74
C PRO A 64 -8.53 10.09 -16.17
N LYS A 65 -9.42 10.79 -16.90
CA LYS A 65 -9.10 11.33 -18.24
C LYS A 65 -8.28 12.60 -18.13
N VAL A 66 -8.58 13.41 -17.13
CA VAL A 66 -7.89 14.67 -16.86
C VAL A 66 -6.72 14.48 -15.92
N PHE A 67 -6.83 13.57 -14.96
CA PHE A 67 -5.82 13.32 -13.93
C PHE A 67 -5.27 11.89 -14.04
N SER A 68 -4.20 11.75 -14.81
CA SER A 68 -3.55 10.50 -15.16
C SER A 68 -2.84 9.84 -13.96
N SER A 69 -2.88 8.51 -13.91
CA SER A 69 -2.04 7.68 -13.05
C SER A 69 -0.73 7.23 -13.71
N ASP A 70 -0.54 7.46 -15.01
CA ASP A 70 0.69 7.09 -15.71
C ASP A 70 1.88 7.94 -15.23
N LYS A 71 2.83 7.24 -14.61
CA LYS A 71 4.00 7.85 -13.96
C LYS A 71 5.27 7.83 -14.80
N LYS A 72 5.22 7.38 -16.04
CA LYS A 72 6.43 7.28 -16.89
C LYS A 72 7.20 8.59 -16.99
N LYS A 73 6.49 9.72 -17.12
CA LYS A 73 7.11 11.05 -17.19
C LYS A 73 7.76 11.49 -15.88
N GLU A 74 7.14 11.16 -14.75
CA GLU A 74 7.65 11.46 -13.40
C GLU A 74 8.79 10.52 -13.02
N PHE A 75 8.63 9.23 -13.28
CA PHE A 75 9.58 8.21 -12.87
C PHE A 75 10.82 8.12 -13.75
N GLY A 76 10.76 8.56 -15.01
CA GLY A 76 11.91 8.59 -15.90
C GLY A 76 13.09 9.38 -15.30
N PRO A 77 12.92 10.67 -14.94
CA PRO A 77 13.96 11.44 -14.27
C PRO A 77 14.33 10.92 -12.87
N LYS A 78 13.36 10.33 -12.13
CA LYS A 78 13.59 9.85 -10.76
C LYS A 78 14.43 8.58 -10.72
N TYR A 79 14.17 7.61 -11.59
CA TYR A 79 14.77 6.28 -11.54
C TYR A 79 15.72 5.99 -12.70
N GLY A 80 15.62 6.71 -13.83
CA GLY A 80 16.34 6.35 -15.06
C GLY A 80 15.87 5.00 -15.62
N ALA A 81 16.70 4.38 -16.46
CA ALA A 81 16.45 3.04 -17.00
C ALA A 81 16.91 1.96 -16.01
N THR A 82 16.11 1.71 -14.97
CA THR A 82 16.45 0.79 -13.87
C THR A 82 15.32 -0.22 -13.61
N PRO A 83 15.58 -1.31 -12.85
CA PRO A 83 14.55 -2.25 -12.42
C PRO A 83 13.36 -1.60 -11.69
N LEU A 84 13.61 -0.58 -10.86
CA LEU A 84 12.52 0.18 -10.20
C LEU A 84 11.63 0.91 -11.22
N PHE A 85 12.23 1.53 -12.24
CA PHE A 85 11.45 2.18 -13.29
C PHE A 85 10.57 1.17 -14.03
N GLU A 86 11.15 0.05 -14.46
CA GLU A 86 10.41 -1.00 -15.16
C GLU A 86 9.28 -1.56 -14.30
N HIS A 87 9.57 -1.89 -13.03
CA HIS A 87 8.58 -2.40 -12.10
C HIS A 87 7.42 -1.42 -11.92
N HIS A 88 7.71 -0.18 -11.58
CA HIS A 88 6.66 0.79 -11.31
C HIS A 88 5.83 1.14 -12.55
N THR A 89 6.45 1.23 -13.73
CA THR A 89 5.74 1.56 -14.97
C THR A 89 5.01 0.37 -15.61
N THR A 90 5.29 -0.86 -15.16
CA THR A 90 4.54 -2.07 -15.53
C THR A 90 3.44 -2.38 -14.50
N SER A 91 3.59 -1.94 -13.26
CA SER A 91 2.61 -2.15 -12.18
C SER A 91 1.28 -1.48 -12.49
N LEU A 92 0.18 -2.17 -12.13
CA LEU A 92 -1.20 -1.73 -12.38
C LEU A 92 -1.47 -0.28 -11.94
N VAL A 93 -1.03 0.10 -10.74
CA VAL A 93 -1.41 1.35 -10.08
C VAL A 93 -0.86 2.60 -10.75
N PHE A 94 0.23 2.49 -11.51
CA PHE A 94 0.90 3.60 -12.17
C PHE A 94 0.66 3.61 -13.69
N ASN A 95 -0.48 3.11 -14.13
CA ASN A 95 -0.88 3.07 -15.52
C ASN A 95 -2.33 3.54 -15.69
N ASP A 96 -2.62 4.02 -16.89
CA ASP A 96 -3.96 4.39 -17.34
C ASP A 96 -4.59 3.32 -18.27
N PRO A 97 -5.89 3.42 -18.56
CA PRO A 97 -6.49 2.65 -19.66
C PRO A 97 -5.75 2.88 -20.99
N PRO A 98 -5.62 1.86 -21.86
CA PRO A 98 -6.25 0.54 -21.77
C PRO A 98 -5.53 -0.48 -20.89
N LEU A 99 -4.21 -0.30 -20.64
CA LEU A 99 -3.39 -1.25 -19.89
C LEU A 99 -3.96 -1.51 -18.48
N HIS A 100 -4.23 -0.44 -17.72
CA HIS A 100 -4.83 -0.55 -16.39
C HIS A 100 -6.12 -1.39 -16.41
N THR A 101 -7.04 -1.11 -17.33
CA THR A 101 -8.34 -1.80 -17.39
C THR A 101 -8.18 -3.28 -17.69
N ARG A 102 -7.29 -3.64 -18.63
CA ARG A 102 -7.00 -5.01 -19.01
C ARG A 102 -6.39 -5.79 -17.85
N VAL A 103 -5.29 -5.29 -17.30
CA VAL A 103 -4.57 -5.96 -16.21
C VAL A 103 -5.43 -6.08 -14.95
N ARG A 104 -6.18 -5.00 -14.59
CA ARG A 104 -7.10 -5.03 -13.45
C ARG A 104 -8.17 -6.12 -13.59
N ARG A 105 -8.73 -6.33 -14.78
CA ARG A 105 -9.73 -7.37 -15.05
C ARG A 105 -9.17 -8.76 -14.81
N LEU A 106 -7.95 -9.03 -15.30
CA LEU A 106 -7.27 -10.29 -15.10
C LEU A 106 -6.98 -10.57 -13.62
N ILE A 107 -6.46 -9.57 -12.89
CA ILE A 107 -6.21 -9.68 -11.44
C ILE A 107 -7.51 -9.93 -10.67
N LEU A 108 -8.57 -9.16 -10.94
CA LEU A 108 -9.86 -9.34 -10.27
C LEU A 108 -10.50 -10.69 -10.59
N GLY A 109 -10.28 -11.23 -11.79
CA GLY A 109 -10.69 -12.58 -12.14
C GLY A 109 -9.97 -13.64 -11.30
N ALA A 110 -8.71 -13.42 -10.96
CA ALA A 110 -7.95 -14.31 -10.08
C ALA A 110 -8.33 -14.15 -8.60
N LEU A 111 -8.69 -12.94 -8.15
CA LEU A 111 -9.05 -12.57 -6.76
C LEU A 111 -10.57 -12.53 -6.56
N SER A 112 -11.29 -13.65 -6.74
CA SER A 112 -12.73 -13.65 -6.51
C SER A 112 -13.08 -13.62 -5.01
N GLN A 113 -14.27 -13.08 -4.67
CA GLN A 113 -14.77 -13.06 -3.29
C GLN A 113 -14.82 -14.45 -2.63
N ARG A 114 -15.12 -15.51 -3.41
CA ARG A 114 -15.11 -16.89 -2.92
C ARG A 114 -13.73 -17.31 -2.45
N HIS A 115 -12.66 -16.91 -3.18
CA HIS A 115 -11.29 -17.24 -2.81
C HIS A 115 -10.85 -16.50 -1.56
N ILE A 116 -11.21 -15.23 -1.46
CA ILE A 116 -10.94 -14.42 -0.27
C ILE A 116 -11.63 -15.02 0.96
N ALA A 117 -12.90 -15.38 0.85
CA ALA A 117 -13.64 -16.01 1.93
C ALA A 117 -13.04 -17.38 2.35
N ALA A 118 -12.52 -18.17 1.40
CA ALA A 118 -11.89 -19.44 1.69
C ALA A 118 -10.58 -19.32 2.50
N MET A 119 -9.99 -18.11 2.59
CA MET A 119 -8.78 -17.86 3.39
C MET A 119 -9.08 -17.60 4.86
N GLU A 120 -10.30 -17.25 5.22
CA GLU A 120 -10.69 -16.87 6.60
C GLU A 120 -10.30 -17.91 7.65
N PRO A 121 -10.56 -19.23 7.49
CA PRO A 121 -10.16 -20.23 8.50
C PRO A 121 -8.66 -20.26 8.74
N GLY A 122 -7.85 -20.14 7.68
CA GLY A 122 -6.40 -20.07 7.79
C GLY A 122 -5.92 -18.78 8.47
N LEU A 123 -6.60 -17.66 8.22
CA LEU A 123 -6.31 -16.39 8.88
C LEU A 123 -6.59 -16.46 10.39
N VAL A 124 -7.69 -17.07 10.81
CA VAL A 124 -8.02 -17.27 12.23
C VAL A 124 -6.92 -18.09 12.92
N ILE A 125 -6.52 -19.22 12.34
CA ILE A 125 -5.44 -20.08 12.88
C ILE A 125 -4.12 -19.28 12.99
N LEU A 126 -3.78 -18.49 11.98
CA LEU A 126 -2.60 -17.64 12.00
C LEU A 126 -2.64 -16.63 13.15
N VAL A 127 -3.75 -15.90 13.28
CA VAL A 127 -3.93 -14.87 14.32
C VAL A 127 -3.85 -15.49 15.71
N ASP A 128 -4.54 -16.61 15.95
CA ASP A 128 -4.50 -17.32 17.21
C ASP A 128 -3.06 -17.77 17.55
N GLY A 129 -2.33 -18.32 16.57
CA GLY A 129 -0.94 -18.72 16.76
C GLY A 129 -0.01 -17.54 17.10
N LEU A 130 -0.21 -16.37 16.48
CA LEU A 130 0.53 -15.15 16.80
C LEU A 130 0.20 -14.66 18.22
N LEU A 131 -1.07 -14.63 18.61
CA LEU A 131 -1.52 -14.25 19.95
C LEU A 131 -0.96 -15.19 21.02
N ASP A 132 -0.95 -16.51 20.78
CA ASP A 132 -0.35 -17.49 21.67
C ASP A 132 1.17 -17.29 21.82
N ALA A 133 1.86 -16.98 20.72
CA ALA A 133 3.29 -16.68 20.76
C ALA A 133 3.58 -15.41 21.56
N MET A 134 2.79 -14.36 21.38
CA MET A 134 2.87 -13.12 22.14
C MET A 134 2.58 -13.36 23.63
N GLY A 135 1.55 -14.15 23.96
CA GLY A 135 1.17 -14.47 25.34
C GLY A 135 2.26 -15.18 26.15
N ARG A 136 3.18 -15.89 25.47
CA ARG A 136 4.35 -16.50 26.11
C ARG A 136 5.51 -15.56 26.37
N ARG A 137 5.46 -14.34 25.83
CA ARG A 137 6.51 -13.31 25.94
C ARG A 137 6.05 -12.21 26.89
N GLY A 138 6.97 -11.67 27.71
CA GLY A 138 6.63 -10.62 28.66
C GLY A 138 6.44 -9.24 28.00
N SER A 139 7.05 -9.03 26.83
CA SER A 139 6.93 -7.81 26.03
C SER A 139 7.02 -8.18 24.55
N VAL A 140 6.27 -7.49 23.71
CA VAL A 140 6.21 -7.72 22.26
C VAL A 140 6.19 -6.40 21.51
N ASP A 141 6.70 -6.42 20.27
CA ASP A 141 6.50 -5.35 19.31
C ASP A 141 5.25 -5.69 18.47
N LEU A 142 4.19 -4.87 18.62
CA LEU A 142 2.93 -5.12 17.91
C LEU A 142 3.06 -5.05 16.38
N ILE A 143 4.01 -4.28 15.87
CA ILE A 143 4.22 -4.19 14.42
C ILE A 143 4.97 -5.43 13.93
N GLU A 144 6.13 -5.71 14.55
CA GLU A 144 7.01 -6.80 14.10
C GLU A 144 6.45 -8.20 14.41
N ASP A 145 5.93 -8.38 15.64
CA ASP A 145 5.50 -9.68 16.14
C ASP A 145 4.06 -10.05 15.74
N PHE A 146 3.26 -9.06 15.27
CA PHE A 146 1.85 -9.28 14.95
C PHE A 146 1.42 -8.67 13.61
N ALA A 147 1.36 -7.35 13.51
CA ALA A 147 0.72 -6.68 12.39
C ALA A 147 1.39 -6.97 11.04
N ALA A 148 2.73 -7.03 10.98
CA ALA A 148 3.47 -7.29 9.75
C ALA A 148 3.42 -8.76 9.31
N SER A 149 3.29 -9.69 10.26
CA SER A 149 3.24 -11.13 9.97
C SER A 149 1.97 -11.52 9.21
N ILE A 150 0.83 -10.90 9.54
CA ILE A 150 -0.48 -11.25 8.98
C ILE A 150 -0.51 -11.07 7.46
N PRO A 151 -0.25 -9.88 6.89
CA PRO A 151 -0.34 -9.69 5.44
C PRO A 151 0.73 -10.49 4.67
N ILE A 152 1.92 -10.69 5.20
CA ILE A 152 2.96 -11.52 4.56
C ILE A 152 2.49 -12.97 4.41
N GLU A 153 1.91 -13.53 5.45
CA GLU A 153 1.38 -14.90 5.40
C GLU A 153 0.21 -15.02 4.42
N ILE A 154 -0.71 -14.06 4.43
CA ILE A 154 -1.85 -14.05 3.51
C ILE A 154 -1.38 -13.96 2.05
N ILE A 155 -0.48 -13.03 1.73
CA ILE A 155 -0.01 -12.86 0.34
C ILE A 155 0.90 -14.00 -0.07
N GLY A 156 1.71 -14.54 0.85
CA GLY A 156 2.47 -15.75 0.63
C GLY A 156 1.55 -16.93 0.24
N ASN A 157 0.42 -17.09 0.93
CA ASN A 157 -0.59 -18.08 0.57
C ASN A 157 -1.23 -17.80 -0.79
N LEU A 158 -1.58 -16.52 -1.07
CA LEU A 158 -2.18 -16.12 -2.35
C LEU A 158 -1.27 -16.42 -3.54
N LEU A 159 0.02 -16.15 -3.41
CA LEU A 159 1.01 -16.39 -4.46
C LEU A 159 1.59 -17.81 -4.44
N GLY A 160 1.16 -18.65 -3.49
CA GLY A 160 1.66 -20.01 -3.34
C GLY A 160 3.14 -20.08 -2.96
N VAL A 161 3.66 -19.05 -2.26
CA VAL A 161 5.03 -19.04 -1.74
C VAL A 161 5.14 -20.01 -0.56
N PRO A 162 6.05 -20.99 -0.59
CA PRO A 162 6.27 -21.90 0.55
C PRO A 162 6.60 -21.14 1.83
N HIS A 163 6.04 -21.56 2.96
CA HIS A 163 6.21 -20.85 4.24
C HIS A 163 7.69 -20.63 4.61
N ALA A 164 8.54 -21.61 4.36
CA ALA A 164 9.98 -21.55 4.66
C ALA A 164 10.73 -20.49 3.81
N GLU A 165 10.14 -20.02 2.70
CA GLU A 165 10.75 -19.09 1.74
C GLU A 165 10.25 -17.65 1.91
N ARG A 166 9.30 -17.39 2.83
CA ARG A 166 8.67 -16.06 3.00
C ARG A 166 9.56 -15.03 3.68
N GLY A 167 10.67 -15.45 4.31
CA GLY A 167 11.55 -14.54 5.05
C GLY A 167 11.95 -13.27 4.31
N PRO A 168 12.37 -13.32 3.04
CA PRO A 168 12.79 -12.12 2.29
C PRO A 168 11.64 -11.20 1.86
N LEU A 169 10.39 -11.68 1.76
CA LEU A 169 9.27 -10.96 1.14
C LEU A 169 9.05 -9.57 1.75
N ARG A 170 9.08 -9.46 3.07
CA ARG A 170 8.91 -8.20 3.77
C ARG A 170 10.04 -7.22 3.45
N GLY A 171 11.28 -7.68 3.50
CA GLY A 171 12.46 -6.84 3.19
C GLY A 171 12.42 -6.29 1.77
N TRP A 172 12.10 -7.11 0.80
CA TRP A 172 11.93 -6.69 -0.59
C TRP A 172 10.80 -5.66 -0.75
N SER A 173 9.64 -5.92 -0.15
CA SER A 173 8.50 -5.00 -0.20
C SER A 173 8.86 -3.62 0.37
N LEU A 174 9.47 -3.56 1.56
CA LEU A 174 9.86 -2.31 2.20
C LEU A 174 10.92 -1.56 1.39
N ALA A 175 11.88 -2.25 0.78
CA ALA A 175 12.89 -1.63 -0.07
C ALA A 175 12.29 -1.02 -1.34
N ILE A 176 11.36 -1.72 -2.01
CA ILE A 176 10.69 -1.23 -3.22
C ILE A 176 9.77 -0.04 -2.89
N LEU A 177 8.96 -0.13 -1.83
CA LEU A 177 8.05 0.93 -1.41
C LEU A 177 8.81 2.14 -0.86
N GLY A 178 9.90 1.93 -0.13
CA GLY A 178 10.77 3.00 0.35
C GLY A 178 11.41 3.83 -0.77
N ALA A 179 11.51 3.29 -1.98
CA ALA A 179 11.95 4.04 -3.16
C ALA A 179 10.87 4.97 -3.74
N LEU A 180 9.60 4.83 -3.34
CA LEU A 180 8.51 5.74 -3.73
C LEU A 180 8.49 7.03 -2.92
N GLU A 181 9.18 7.07 -1.78
CA GLU A 181 9.27 8.26 -0.92
C GLU A 181 9.64 9.53 -1.72
N PRO A 182 9.16 10.71 -1.29
CA PRO A 182 9.45 11.98 -1.97
C PRO A 182 10.95 12.21 -2.17
N VAL A 183 11.78 11.82 -1.20
CA VAL A 183 13.24 11.92 -1.29
C VAL A 183 13.82 10.52 -1.53
N LEU A 184 14.36 10.31 -2.72
CA LEU A 184 15.07 9.09 -3.09
C LEU A 184 16.58 9.29 -2.89
N THR A 185 17.13 8.65 -1.84
CA THR A 185 18.59 8.61 -1.66
C THR A 185 19.24 7.54 -2.53
N PRO A 186 20.56 7.64 -2.84
CA PRO A 186 21.28 6.60 -3.58
C PRO A 186 21.16 5.22 -2.95
N GLU A 187 21.18 5.15 -1.62
CA GLU A 187 21.08 3.90 -0.85
C GLU A 187 19.69 3.27 -1.02
N ARG A 188 18.61 4.08 -0.93
CA ARG A 188 17.23 3.62 -1.16
C ARG A 188 17.05 3.16 -2.60
N ALA A 189 17.62 3.89 -3.57
CA ALA A 189 17.56 3.51 -4.98
C ALA A 189 18.27 2.16 -5.22
N ALA A 190 19.45 1.98 -4.64
CA ALA A 190 20.20 0.74 -4.77
C ALA A 190 19.46 -0.44 -4.11
N ALA A 191 18.96 -0.25 -2.89
CA ALA A 191 18.20 -1.28 -2.17
C ALA A 191 16.91 -1.67 -2.93
N GLY A 192 16.16 -0.69 -3.42
CA GLY A 192 14.94 -0.94 -4.19
C GLY A 192 15.20 -1.67 -5.51
N ASN A 193 16.24 -1.26 -6.25
CA ASN A 193 16.64 -1.95 -7.49
C ASN A 193 17.09 -3.39 -7.21
N GLY A 194 17.90 -3.63 -6.17
CA GLY A 194 18.30 -4.97 -5.75
C GLY A 194 17.09 -5.84 -5.40
N ALA A 195 16.17 -5.30 -4.60
CA ALA A 195 14.96 -6.01 -4.21
C ALA A 195 14.07 -6.39 -5.41
N VAL A 196 13.92 -5.51 -6.41
CA VAL A 196 13.19 -5.85 -7.65
C VAL A 196 13.87 -7.00 -8.39
N VAL A 197 15.18 -6.97 -8.55
CA VAL A 197 15.95 -8.02 -9.27
C VAL A 197 15.81 -9.37 -8.55
N GLU A 198 16.05 -9.39 -7.24
CA GLU A 198 15.97 -10.61 -6.43
C GLU A 198 14.55 -11.19 -6.45
N MET A 199 13.54 -10.34 -6.29
CA MET A 199 12.15 -10.78 -6.29
C MET A 199 11.69 -11.27 -7.66
N LEU A 200 12.10 -10.63 -8.75
CA LEU A 200 11.83 -11.11 -10.11
C LEU A 200 12.46 -12.49 -10.36
N SER A 201 13.71 -12.68 -9.93
CA SER A 201 14.39 -13.97 -10.06
C SER A 201 13.66 -15.07 -9.29
N TYR A 202 13.26 -14.78 -8.05
CA TYR A 202 12.50 -15.71 -7.22
C TYR A 202 11.12 -16.05 -7.83
N LEU A 203 10.36 -15.03 -8.24
CA LEU A 203 9.03 -15.20 -8.82
C LEU A 203 9.08 -15.92 -10.17
N SER A 204 10.12 -15.70 -10.98
CA SER A 204 10.31 -16.44 -12.24
C SER A 204 10.42 -17.94 -11.99
N ALA A 205 11.27 -18.33 -11.04
CA ALA A 205 11.40 -19.75 -10.65
C ALA A 205 10.09 -20.32 -10.09
N LEU A 206 9.38 -19.55 -9.26
CA LEU A 206 8.08 -19.96 -8.70
C LEU A 206 7.01 -20.15 -9.80
N VAL A 207 6.97 -19.26 -10.79
CA VAL A 207 6.05 -19.34 -11.93
C VAL A 207 6.38 -20.55 -12.81
N GLU A 208 7.67 -20.82 -13.08
CA GLU A 208 8.10 -21.99 -13.83
C GLU A 208 7.70 -23.30 -13.14
N ASP A 209 7.95 -23.40 -11.82
CA ASP A 209 7.51 -24.55 -11.02
C ASP A 209 5.98 -24.70 -11.07
N ARG A 210 5.24 -23.59 -10.93
CA ARG A 210 3.78 -23.61 -10.94
C ARG A 210 3.20 -24.00 -12.29
N ARG A 211 3.86 -23.69 -13.40
CA ARG A 211 3.49 -24.16 -14.74
C ARG A 211 3.71 -25.68 -14.89
N ALA A 212 4.80 -26.20 -14.33
CA ALA A 212 5.10 -27.64 -14.33
C ALA A 212 4.17 -28.42 -13.39
N HIS A 213 3.81 -27.81 -12.25
CA HIS A 213 3.01 -28.41 -11.18
C HIS A 213 1.86 -27.47 -10.80
N PRO A 214 0.80 -27.35 -11.63
CA PRO A 214 -0.31 -26.45 -11.35
C PRO A 214 -0.94 -26.72 -9.98
N GLY A 215 -1.17 -25.64 -9.22
CA GLY A 215 -1.91 -25.70 -7.97
C GLY A 215 -3.42 -25.88 -8.21
N ASN A 216 -4.17 -26.01 -7.12
CA ASN A 216 -5.62 -25.97 -7.24
C ASN A 216 -6.09 -24.56 -7.58
N ALA A 217 -6.61 -24.36 -8.80
CA ALA A 217 -7.09 -23.09 -9.28
C ALA A 217 -8.24 -22.48 -8.42
N ASP A 218 -8.90 -23.28 -7.56
CA ASP A 218 -9.87 -22.78 -6.59
C ASP A 218 -9.24 -22.06 -5.40
N THR A 219 -7.98 -22.32 -5.09
CA THR A 219 -7.29 -21.76 -3.91
C THR A 219 -5.97 -21.05 -4.21
N ASP A 220 -5.38 -21.30 -5.38
CA ASP A 220 -4.08 -20.78 -5.79
C ASP A 220 -4.23 -19.63 -6.80
N VAL A 221 -4.01 -18.42 -6.34
CA VAL A 221 -4.14 -17.22 -7.15
C VAL A 221 -3.05 -17.14 -8.22
N LEU A 222 -1.83 -17.63 -7.95
CA LEU A 222 -0.76 -17.64 -8.92
C LEU A 222 -1.09 -18.54 -10.12
N THR A 223 -1.61 -19.76 -9.88
CA THR A 223 -2.10 -20.63 -10.96
C THR A 223 -3.15 -19.90 -11.80
N ARG A 224 -4.09 -19.21 -11.18
CA ARG A 224 -5.13 -18.45 -11.89
C ARG A 224 -4.60 -17.25 -12.65
N LEU A 225 -3.58 -16.59 -12.18
CA LEU A 225 -2.93 -15.48 -12.91
C LEU A 225 -2.17 -16.00 -14.12
N ILE A 226 -1.53 -17.18 -14.01
CA ILE A 226 -0.81 -17.84 -15.09
C ILE A 226 -1.79 -18.30 -16.20
N GLU A 227 -2.91 -18.90 -15.82
CA GLU A 227 -3.90 -19.45 -16.73
C GLU A 227 -4.93 -18.42 -17.20
N GLY A 228 -5.04 -17.30 -16.46
CA GLY A 228 -6.09 -16.31 -16.61
C GLY A 228 -6.14 -15.69 -18.01
N GLU A 229 -7.33 -15.68 -18.56
CA GLU A 229 -7.65 -15.05 -19.83
C GLU A 229 -8.92 -14.21 -19.67
N ALA A 230 -8.93 -13.03 -20.25
CA ALA A 230 -10.11 -12.19 -20.36
C ALA A 230 -10.18 -11.57 -21.75
N ASP A 231 -11.27 -11.81 -22.47
CA ASP A 231 -11.51 -11.34 -23.84
C ASP A 231 -10.40 -11.77 -24.84
N GLY A 232 -9.82 -12.99 -24.68
CA GLY A 232 -8.73 -13.48 -25.51
C GLY A 232 -7.33 -12.93 -25.13
N GLU A 233 -7.23 -12.14 -24.08
CA GLU A 233 -5.98 -11.54 -23.61
C GLU A 233 -5.47 -12.19 -22.32
N ARG A 234 -4.16 -12.32 -22.22
CA ARG A 234 -3.43 -12.82 -21.04
C ARG A 234 -2.39 -11.80 -20.58
N LEU A 235 -1.89 -11.96 -19.35
CA LEU A 235 -0.70 -11.25 -18.91
C LEU A 235 0.51 -11.75 -19.71
N THR A 236 1.34 -10.84 -20.18
CA THR A 236 2.69 -11.19 -20.63
C THR A 236 3.52 -11.67 -19.42
N GLU A 237 4.65 -12.33 -19.68
CA GLU A 237 5.55 -12.79 -18.62
C GLU A 237 5.99 -11.63 -17.71
N ALA A 238 6.44 -10.54 -18.30
CA ALA A 238 6.84 -9.35 -17.55
C ALA A 238 5.67 -8.78 -16.72
N GLU A 239 4.48 -8.66 -17.32
CA GLU A 239 3.30 -8.20 -16.59
C GLU A 239 2.98 -9.13 -15.41
N LEU A 240 2.97 -10.46 -15.62
CA LEU A 240 2.68 -11.42 -14.57
C LEU A 240 3.62 -11.23 -13.37
N LEU A 241 4.92 -11.21 -13.60
CA LEU A 241 5.92 -11.07 -12.54
C LEU A 241 5.80 -9.73 -11.81
N HIS A 242 5.66 -8.64 -12.56
CA HIS A 242 5.51 -7.32 -11.94
C HIS A 242 4.17 -7.13 -11.22
N GLN A 243 3.09 -7.81 -11.65
CA GLN A 243 1.84 -7.81 -10.88
C GLN A 243 1.93 -8.66 -9.62
N CYS A 244 2.69 -9.76 -9.58
CA CYS A 244 2.96 -10.49 -8.34
C CYS A 244 3.71 -9.62 -7.32
N ILE A 245 4.74 -8.87 -7.75
CA ILE A 245 5.43 -7.86 -6.90
C ILE A 245 4.43 -6.80 -6.43
N PHE A 246 3.61 -6.27 -7.34
CA PHE A 246 2.60 -5.27 -7.00
C PHE A 246 1.59 -5.78 -5.96
N LEU A 247 1.10 -7.01 -6.09
CA LEU A 247 0.16 -7.60 -5.11
C LEU A 247 0.78 -7.71 -3.72
N LEU A 248 2.06 -8.13 -3.64
CA LEU A 248 2.77 -8.16 -2.37
C LEU A 248 2.87 -6.75 -1.76
N ASN A 249 3.36 -5.79 -2.54
CA ASN A 249 3.58 -4.42 -2.07
C ASN A 249 2.26 -3.74 -1.64
N ALA A 250 1.21 -3.89 -2.44
CA ALA A 250 -0.09 -3.28 -2.16
C ALA A 250 -0.76 -3.87 -0.90
N GLY A 251 -0.59 -5.16 -0.66
CA GLY A 251 -1.24 -5.84 0.44
C GLY A 251 -0.46 -5.85 1.76
N HIS A 252 0.86 -5.66 1.72
CA HIS A 252 1.70 -5.80 2.91
C HIS A 252 1.69 -4.53 3.79
N GLU A 253 2.34 -3.47 3.35
CA GLU A 253 2.63 -2.31 4.23
C GLU A 253 1.35 -1.57 4.64
N THR A 254 0.43 -1.37 3.71
CA THR A 254 -0.83 -0.67 4.00
C THR A 254 -1.67 -1.39 5.05
N THR A 255 -1.73 -2.71 4.98
CA THR A 255 -2.47 -3.55 5.94
C THR A 255 -1.76 -3.60 7.29
N THR A 256 -0.43 -3.75 7.30
CA THR A 256 0.39 -3.67 8.52
C THR A 256 0.15 -2.35 9.26
N ASN A 257 0.22 -1.24 8.53
CA ASN A 257 0.01 0.10 9.09
C ASN A 257 -1.42 0.28 9.60
N LEU A 258 -2.44 -0.21 8.87
CA LEU A 258 -3.83 -0.14 9.33
C LEU A 258 -4.05 -0.88 10.65
N ILE A 259 -3.52 -2.11 10.77
CA ILE A 259 -3.62 -2.89 12.01
C ILE A 259 -2.92 -2.16 13.15
N GLY A 260 -1.70 -1.66 12.92
CA GLY A 260 -0.94 -0.91 13.92
C GLY A 260 -1.67 0.37 14.36
N ASN A 261 -2.14 1.17 13.41
CA ASN A 261 -2.87 2.41 13.66
C ASN A 261 -4.17 2.15 14.42
N ALA A 262 -4.93 1.13 14.05
CA ALA A 262 -6.17 0.75 14.74
C ALA A 262 -5.92 0.38 16.20
N LEU A 263 -4.93 -0.49 16.44
CA LEU A 263 -4.57 -0.90 17.79
C LEU A 263 -4.05 0.29 18.63
N TYR A 264 -3.21 1.13 18.05
CA TYR A 264 -2.73 2.35 18.70
C TYR A 264 -3.89 3.31 19.01
N ALA A 265 -4.77 3.58 18.07
CA ALA A 265 -5.94 4.44 18.29
C ALA A 265 -6.81 3.93 19.44
N LEU A 266 -7.05 2.62 19.54
CA LEU A 266 -7.82 2.03 20.64
C LEU A 266 -7.13 2.19 22.02
N THR A 267 -5.82 2.41 22.07
CA THR A 267 -5.14 2.78 23.34
C THR A 267 -5.38 4.23 23.73
N GLN A 268 -5.52 5.11 22.73
CA GLN A 268 -5.77 6.54 22.94
C GLN A 268 -7.25 6.85 23.23
N TRP A 269 -8.15 5.97 22.80
CA TRP A 269 -9.60 6.11 22.95
C TRP A 269 -10.21 4.93 23.73
N PRO A 270 -9.95 4.81 25.05
CA PRO A 270 -10.35 3.65 25.84
C PRO A 270 -11.87 3.43 25.92
N ALA A 271 -12.67 4.48 25.83
CA ALA A 271 -14.13 4.34 25.79
C ALA A 271 -14.60 3.61 24.53
N GLU A 272 -14.04 3.93 23.37
CA GLU A 272 -14.35 3.25 22.09
C GLU A 272 -13.82 1.80 22.09
N LYS A 273 -12.65 1.55 22.68
CA LYS A 273 -12.15 0.20 22.90
C LYS A 273 -13.12 -0.65 23.72
N VAL A 274 -13.60 -0.14 24.85
CA VAL A 274 -14.58 -0.85 25.69
C VAL A 274 -15.87 -1.11 24.95
N ARG A 275 -16.38 -0.11 24.22
CA ARG A 275 -17.59 -0.25 23.38
C ARG A 275 -17.43 -1.33 22.33
N LEU A 276 -16.32 -1.36 21.60
CA LEU A 276 -16.02 -2.36 20.58
C LEU A 276 -15.95 -3.77 21.17
N ILE A 277 -15.23 -3.93 22.29
CA ILE A 277 -15.06 -5.23 22.98
C ILE A 277 -16.43 -5.75 23.48
N ALA A 278 -17.29 -4.88 23.98
CA ALA A 278 -18.60 -5.27 24.47
C ALA A 278 -19.57 -5.76 23.38
N GLN A 279 -19.25 -5.56 22.10
CA GLN A 279 -20.11 -5.84 20.96
C GLN A 279 -19.34 -6.57 19.83
N LEU A 280 -18.38 -7.42 20.16
CA LEU A 280 -17.58 -8.17 19.17
C LEU A 280 -18.43 -9.10 18.28
N ASP A 281 -19.61 -9.54 18.74
CA ASP A 281 -20.53 -10.37 17.96
C ASP A 281 -21.34 -9.56 16.93
N ASP A 282 -21.31 -8.22 16.99
CA ASP A 282 -21.96 -7.35 16.00
C ASP A 282 -21.03 -7.14 14.78
N GLY A 283 -21.23 -7.99 13.77
CA GLY A 283 -20.48 -7.87 12.50
C GLY A 283 -20.69 -6.55 11.75
N GLY A 284 -21.80 -5.84 12.01
CA GLY A 284 -22.06 -4.50 11.47
C GLY A 284 -21.16 -3.45 12.13
N LEU A 285 -21.05 -3.50 13.47
CA LEU A 285 -20.17 -2.62 14.22
C LEU A 285 -18.71 -2.87 13.86
N LEU A 286 -18.27 -4.13 13.71
CA LEU A 286 -16.89 -4.46 13.32
C LEU A 286 -16.53 -3.88 11.94
N LYS A 287 -17.41 -4.02 10.94
CA LYS A 287 -17.20 -3.41 9.62
C LYS A 287 -17.11 -1.89 9.70
N SER A 288 -18.01 -1.26 10.45
CA SER A 288 -17.99 0.19 10.67
C SER A 288 -16.72 0.66 11.39
N ALA A 289 -16.21 -0.14 12.33
CA ALA A 289 -14.97 0.17 13.03
C ALA A 289 -13.76 0.13 12.09
N VAL A 290 -13.68 -0.85 11.18
CA VAL A 290 -12.61 -0.91 10.16
C VAL A 290 -12.64 0.32 9.26
N GLU A 291 -13.83 0.72 8.77
CA GLU A 291 -13.98 1.95 7.97
C GLU A 291 -13.58 3.21 8.74
N GLU A 292 -13.89 3.27 10.04
CA GLU A 292 -13.48 4.40 10.89
C GLU A 292 -11.97 4.41 11.12
N PHE A 293 -11.30 3.28 11.31
CA PHE A 293 -9.84 3.23 11.41
C PHE A 293 -9.17 3.72 10.12
N LEU A 294 -9.68 3.30 8.95
CA LEU A 294 -9.22 3.79 7.65
C LEU A 294 -9.37 5.29 7.48
N ARG A 295 -10.48 5.85 7.96
CA ARG A 295 -10.78 7.28 7.90
C ARG A 295 -9.94 8.08 8.89
N PHE A 296 -9.81 7.59 10.14
CA PHE A 296 -9.23 8.33 11.25
C PHE A 296 -7.72 8.44 11.14
N GLU A 297 -7.06 7.33 10.81
CA GLU A 297 -5.61 7.25 10.66
C GLU A 297 -5.26 6.46 9.40
N SER A 298 -5.18 7.18 8.28
CA SER A 298 -4.94 6.54 6.98
C SER A 298 -3.55 5.89 6.92
N SER A 299 -3.50 4.65 6.52
CA SER A 299 -2.24 3.93 6.28
C SER A 299 -1.48 4.41 5.05
N ASN A 300 -2.14 5.17 4.15
CA ASN A 300 -1.51 5.81 3.01
C ASN A 300 -1.82 7.32 3.05
N GLN A 301 -0.80 8.12 3.38
CA GLN A 301 -0.94 9.56 3.62
C GLN A 301 -0.92 10.39 2.33
N LEU A 302 -0.30 9.90 1.27
CA LEU A 302 -0.09 10.64 0.04
C LEU A 302 -0.52 9.84 -1.19
N GLY A 303 -1.16 10.51 -2.14
CA GLY A 303 -1.38 10.00 -3.47
C GLY A 303 -1.25 11.12 -4.47
N ASN A 304 -0.80 10.82 -5.67
CA ASN A 304 -0.62 11.86 -6.68
C ASN A 304 -1.23 11.46 -8.03
N ARG A 305 -1.46 12.50 -8.85
CA ARG A 305 -1.92 12.38 -10.24
C ARG A 305 -1.17 13.41 -11.09
N ILE A 306 -1.14 13.18 -12.39
CA ILE A 306 -0.57 14.13 -13.36
C ILE A 306 -1.73 14.69 -14.20
N SER A 307 -1.90 16.01 -14.22
CA SER A 307 -2.88 16.62 -15.11
C SER A 307 -2.45 16.48 -16.57
N THR A 308 -3.38 16.05 -17.44
CA THR A 308 -3.15 15.90 -18.88
C THR A 308 -3.40 17.19 -19.66
N GLN A 309 -4.03 18.16 -19.01
CA GLN A 309 -4.39 19.48 -19.57
C GLN A 309 -4.39 20.54 -18.48
N ALA A 310 -4.51 21.81 -18.86
CA ALA A 310 -4.72 22.90 -17.90
C ALA A 310 -6.06 22.72 -17.19
N VAL A 311 -6.04 22.83 -15.85
CA VAL A 311 -7.21 22.69 -14.99
C VAL A 311 -7.20 23.76 -13.90
N VAL A 312 -8.37 24.08 -13.39
CA VAL A 312 -8.53 24.94 -12.22
C VAL A 312 -9.00 24.06 -11.06
N VAL A 313 -8.32 24.14 -9.92
CA VAL A 313 -8.63 23.42 -8.68
C VAL A 313 -8.66 24.42 -7.53
N GLY A 314 -9.74 24.41 -6.73
CA GLY A 314 -9.95 25.31 -5.58
C GLY A 314 -10.76 26.54 -5.88
#